data_5728ba94d3804a1b2166acb65187d189
#
_entry.id   5728ba94d3804a1b2166acb65187d189
#
_cell.length_a   1.000
_cell.length_b   1.000
_cell.length_c   1.000
_cell.angle_alpha   90.00
_cell.angle_beta   90.00
_cell.angle_gamma   90.00
#
_symmetry.space_group_name_H-M   'P 1'
#
loop_
_entity.id
_entity.type
_entity.pdbx_description
1 polymer ?
#
loop_
_entity_poly.entity_id
_entity_poly.type
_entity_poly.pdbx_seq_one_letter_code
_entity_poly.pdbx_strand_id
1 'polypeptide(L)'
;MRDLGKRLQALIGKQAPEVAELLANDRAVSLSYSDRYLKSPWSLMLLSGFLDIFKNPELKNLSIQTLAASPGQMSSLTSHDWLDAADQEAVLSLWLGSQFSLEPKIDIKEHARDLQHSREISVIWASGKRCKIFLDQGMGYWRGRMPQRDQMGFDFYSECKGQAMQMLAKYKDASMVSGGEWPTCISVLVG
;
A
#
# COMPACT_ATOMS: atom_id res chain seq x y z
N MET A 1 -4.97 -8.01 9.02
CA MET A 1 -3.90 -7.87 7.97
C MET A 1 -2.47 -7.96 8.53
N ARG A 2 -2.31 -8.35 9.76
CA ARG A 2 -0.99 -8.44 10.42
C ARG A 2 0.03 -9.34 9.71
N ASP A 3 -0.45 -10.25 8.87
CA ASP A 3 0.43 -11.25 8.23
C ASP A 3 0.92 -10.86 6.83
N LEU A 4 0.40 -9.78 6.22
CA LEU A 4 0.77 -9.42 4.85
C LEU A 4 2.19 -8.86 4.77
N GLY A 5 2.56 -7.99 5.69
CA GLY A 5 3.94 -7.49 5.82
C GLY A 5 4.93 -8.62 6.11
N LYS A 6 4.58 -9.55 7.01
CA LYS A 6 5.40 -10.74 7.28
C LYS A 6 5.59 -11.62 6.05
N ARG A 7 4.58 -11.72 5.19
CA ARG A 7 4.70 -12.44 3.92
C ARG A 7 5.70 -11.77 2.98
N LEU A 8 5.58 -10.45 2.80
CA LEU A 8 6.55 -9.70 2.02
C LEU A 8 7.95 -9.87 2.59
N GLN A 9 8.11 -9.75 3.90
CA GLN A 9 9.40 -9.94 4.58
C GLN A 9 9.97 -11.35 4.35
N ALA A 10 9.15 -12.39 4.45
CA ALA A 10 9.58 -13.77 4.19
C ALA A 10 9.99 -13.96 2.73
N LEU A 11 9.27 -13.34 1.78
CA LEU A 11 9.61 -13.39 0.36
C LEU A 11 10.92 -12.65 0.07
N ILE A 12 11.11 -11.48 0.67
CA ILE A 12 12.38 -10.73 0.62
C ILE A 12 13.51 -11.59 1.18
N GLY A 13 13.33 -12.23 2.33
CA GLY A 13 14.35 -13.12 2.91
C GLY A 13 14.75 -14.27 2.00
N LYS A 14 13.80 -14.79 1.20
CA LYS A 14 14.06 -15.89 0.24
C LYS A 14 14.68 -15.42 -1.07
N GLN A 15 14.29 -14.27 -1.59
CA GLN A 15 14.64 -13.83 -2.94
C GLN A 15 15.65 -12.67 -2.99
N ALA A 16 15.80 -11.93 -1.89
CA ALA A 16 16.68 -10.76 -1.79
C ALA A 16 17.29 -10.65 -0.37
N PRO A 17 18.18 -11.58 0.01
CA PRO A 17 18.73 -11.65 1.37
C PRO A 17 19.46 -10.36 1.79
N GLU A 18 20.07 -9.63 0.85
CA GLU A 18 20.71 -8.33 1.09
C GLU A 18 19.70 -7.25 1.58
N VAL A 19 18.46 -7.29 1.08
CA VAL A 19 17.40 -6.39 1.56
C VAL A 19 16.83 -6.88 2.90
N ALA A 20 16.79 -8.19 3.13
CA ALA A 20 16.43 -8.74 4.43
C ALA A 20 17.41 -8.31 5.52
N GLU A 21 18.71 -8.25 5.19
CA GLU A 21 19.74 -7.74 6.10
C GLU A 21 19.53 -6.24 6.41
N LEU A 22 19.21 -5.43 5.41
CA LEU A 22 18.86 -4.02 5.62
C LEU A 22 17.63 -3.85 6.52
N LEU A 23 16.58 -4.64 6.28
CA LEU A 23 15.37 -4.63 7.12
C LEU A 23 15.66 -4.99 8.58
N ALA A 24 16.65 -5.86 8.83
CA ALA A 24 17.01 -6.30 10.18
C ALA A 24 17.94 -5.30 10.89
N ASN A 25 18.85 -4.65 10.17
CA ASN A 25 19.99 -3.94 10.76
C ASN A 25 20.01 -2.43 10.46
N ASP A 26 19.13 -1.93 9.60
CA ASP A 26 19.08 -0.53 9.20
C ASP A 26 17.66 0.03 9.35
N ARG A 27 17.50 1.33 9.18
CA ARG A 27 16.22 2.04 9.29
C ARG A 27 15.86 2.70 7.97
N ALA A 28 14.64 2.48 7.49
CA ALA A 28 14.12 3.21 6.35
C ALA A 28 13.88 4.67 6.75
N VAL A 29 14.49 5.61 6.02
CA VAL A 29 14.29 7.07 6.23
C VAL A 29 13.40 7.69 5.17
N SER A 30 13.28 7.04 4.01
CA SER A 30 12.36 7.43 2.94
C SER A 30 11.78 6.21 2.27
N LEU A 31 10.49 6.24 2.02
CA LEU A 31 9.72 5.18 1.43
C LEU A 31 8.85 5.74 0.32
N SER A 32 8.87 5.13 -0.85
CA SER A 32 7.95 5.46 -1.92
C SER A 32 7.30 4.22 -2.53
N TYR A 33 6.08 4.39 -2.99
CA TYR A 33 5.32 3.36 -3.68
C TYR A 33 4.70 3.90 -4.97
N SER A 34 4.82 3.15 -6.04
CA SER A 34 4.24 3.47 -7.33
C SER A 34 3.42 2.31 -7.85
N ASP A 35 2.14 2.53 -8.15
CA ASP A 35 1.23 1.53 -8.70
C ASP A 35 0.05 2.19 -9.43
N ARG A 36 -0.22 1.81 -10.65
CA ARG A 36 -1.39 2.27 -11.43
C ARG A 36 -2.73 1.82 -10.86
N TYR A 37 -2.74 0.84 -9.99
CA TYR A 37 -3.95 0.11 -9.58
C TYR A 37 -4.34 0.32 -8.10
N LEU A 38 -3.81 1.35 -7.47
CA LEU A 38 -4.21 1.73 -6.11
C LEU A 38 -5.54 2.51 -6.16
N LYS A 39 -6.60 1.84 -6.62
CA LYS A 39 -7.88 2.46 -6.99
C LYS A 39 -9.04 2.12 -6.06
N SER A 40 -8.77 1.57 -4.89
CA SER A 40 -9.82 1.24 -3.93
C SER A 40 -9.32 1.27 -2.49
N PRO A 41 -10.20 1.51 -1.51
CA PRO A 41 -9.85 1.41 -0.10
C PRO A 41 -9.25 0.06 0.28
N TRP A 42 -9.70 -1.01 -0.37
CA TRP A 42 -9.14 -2.33 -0.18
C TRP A 42 -7.66 -2.42 -0.59
N SER A 43 -7.31 -1.94 -1.77
CA SER A 43 -5.92 -1.91 -2.22
C SER A 43 -5.05 -1.02 -1.33
N LEU A 44 -5.59 0.08 -0.82
CA LEU A 44 -4.92 0.94 0.15
C LEU A 44 -4.59 0.21 1.46
N MET A 45 -5.52 -0.57 1.98
CA MET A 45 -5.28 -1.34 3.20
C MET A 45 -4.27 -2.45 3.01
N LEU A 46 -4.31 -3.14 1.85
CA LEU A 46 -3.30 -4.11 1.50
C LEU A 46 -1.92 -3.45 1.41
N LEU A 47 -1.83 -2.30 0.75
CA LEU A 47 -0.60 -1.51 0.69
C LEU A 47 -0.08 -1.16 2.07
N SER A 48 -0.92 -0.64 2.96
CA SER A 48 -0.48 -0.30 4.32
C SER A 48 0.08 -1.51 5.06
N GLY A 49 -0.48 -2.69 4.86
CA GLY A 49 0.04 -3.93 5.41
C GLY A 49 1.42 -4.33 4.84
N PHE A 50 1.68 -4.07 3.57
CA PHE A 50 3.02 -4.26 2.98
C PHE A 50 4.04 -3.30 3.55
N LEU A 51 3.66 -2.02 3.61
CA LEU A 51 4.58 -0.97 4.02
C LEU A 51 4.89 -1.01 5.53
N ASP A 52 4.08 -1.69 6.34
CA ASP A 52 4.29 -1.83 7.79
C ASP A 52 5.69 -2.36 8.16
N ILE A 53 6.31 -3.20 7.32
CA ILE A 53 7.66 -3.73 7.58
C ILE A 53 8.76 -2.66 7.55
N PHE A 54 8.50 -1.53 6.89
CA PHE A 54 9.44 -0.41 6.80
C PHE A 54 9.16 0.67 7.85
N LYS A 55 8.09 0.52 8.62
CA LYS A 55 7.68 1.50 9.61
C LYS A 55 8.66 1.54 10.78
N ASN A 56 9.20 2.71 11.03
CA ASN A 56 10.08 2.99 12.16
C ASN A 56 10.06 4.49 12.49
N PRO A 57 10.55 4.92 13.67
CA PRO A 57 10.53 6.34 14.08
C PRO A 57 11.39 7.28 13.22
N GLU A 58 12.34 6.74 12.47
CA GLU A 58 13.25 7.54 11.62
C GLU A 58 12.69 7.76 10.22
N LEU A 59 11.56 7.14 9.87
CA LEU A 59 10.91 7.35 8.58
C LEU A 59 10.36 8.78 8.50
N LYS A 60 10.95 9.59 7.62
CA LYS A 60 10.63 11.02 7.46
C LYS A 60 9.80 11.31 6.22
N ASN A 61 9.92 10.44 5.21
CA ASN A 61 9.29 10.67 3.91
C ASN A 61 8.51 9.42 3.48
N LEU A 62 7.25 9.61 3.16
CA LEU A 62 6.40 8.61 2.51
C LEU A 62 5.78 9.27 1.28
N SER A 63 5.98 8.68 0.10
CA SER A 63 5.36 9.15 -1.13
C SER A 63 4.62 8.03 -1.84
N ILE A 64 3.46 8.35 -2.41
CA ILE A 64 2.63 7.42 -3.15
C ILE A 64 2.33 8.03 -4.52
N GLN A 65 2.55 7.24 -5.56
CA GLN A 65 2.15 7.59 -6.92
C GLN A 65 1.15 6.57 -7.44
N THR A 66 0.03 7.05 -7.95
CA THR A 66 -1.02 6.18 -8.51
C THR A 66 -1.77 6.88 -9.65
N LEU A 67 -2.63 6.15 -10.33
CA LEU A 67 -3.55 6.74 -11.30
C LEU A 67 -4.86 7.14 -10.62
N ALA A 68 -5.46 8.20 -11.13
CA ALA A 68 -6.82 8.57 -10.79
C ALA A 68 -7.78 7.38 -10.99
N ALA A 69 -8.65 7.16 -10.04
CA ALA A 69 -9.75 6.23 -10.21
C ALA A 69 -10.75 6.84 -11.18
N SER A 70 -11.22 6.05 -12.14
CA SER A 70 -12.28 6.49 -13.03
C SER A 70 -13.61 6.41 -12.31
N PRO A 71 -14.43 7.45 -12.33
CA PRO A 71 -15.78 7.40 -11.78
C PRO A 71 -16.57 6.22 -12.36
N GLY A 72 -17.33 5.53 -11.54
CA GLY A 72 -18.13 4.38 -11.94
C GLY A 72 -17.37 3.07 -12.14
N GLN A 73 -16.06 3.03 -11.94
CA GLN A 73 -15.30 1.79 -11.83
C GLN A 73 -15.40 1.24 -10.40
N MET A 74 -16.54 0.67 -10.09
CA MET A 74 -16.69 -0.01 -8.81
C MET A 74 -15.63 -1.09 -8.65
N SER A 75 -14.85 -0.97 -7.60
CA SER A 75 -13.98 -2.07 -7.19
C SER A 75 -14.84 -3.28 -6.87
N SER A 76 -14.51 -4.43 -7.46
CA SER A 76 -15.21 -5.68 -7.14
C SER A 76 -15.07 -6.11 -5.67
N LEU A 77 -14.28 -5.40 -4.88
CA LEU A 77 -13.89 -5.75 -3.52
C LEU A 77 -14.41 -4.79 -2.46
N THR A 78 -14.78 -3.56 -2.84
CA THR A 78 -15.40 -2.58 -1.93
C THR A 78 -16.49 -1.83 -2.69
N SER A 79 -17.48 -1.33 -1.98
CA SER A 79 -18.55 -0.50 -2.55
C SER A 79 -18.24 1.00 -2.52
N HIS A 80 -17.05 1.38 -2.08
CA HIS A 80 -16.65 2.79 -2.16
C HIS A 80 -16.21 3.11 -3.57
N ASP A 81 -16.87 4.06 -4.16
CA ASP A 81 -16.52 4.65 -5.44
C ASP A 81 -15.87 6.01 -5.16
N TRP A 82 -14.61 6.16 -5.58
CA TRP A 82 -13.94 7.44 -5.46
C TRP A 82 -14.71 8.48 -6.29
N LEU A 83 -15.10 9.59 -5.69
CA LEU A 83 -15.81 10.64 -6.40
C LEU A 83 -14.92 11.29 -7.46
N ASP A 84 -13.69 11.58 -7.09
CA ASP A 84 -12.68 12.17 -7.96
C ASP A 84 -11.26 11.94 -7.41
N ALA A 85 -10.27 12.54 -8.05
CA ALA A 85 -8.87 12.45 -7.64
C ALA A 85 -8.62 13.13 -6.28
N ALA A 86 -9.34 14.19 -5.96
CA ALA A 86 -9.20 14.89 -4.69
C ALA A 86 -9.72 14.05 -3.51
N ASP A 87 -10.85 13.36 -3.72
CA ASP A 87 -11.38 12.39 -2.76
C ASP A 87 -10.41 11.24 -2.54
N GLN A 88 -9.87 10.68 -3.62
CA GLN A 88 -8.84 9.62 -3.55
C GLN A 88 -7.60 10.09 -2.78
N GLU A 89 -7.10 11.29 -3.06
CA GLU A 89 -5.95 11.87 -2.37
C GLU A 89 -6.22 12.06 -0.87
N ALA A 90 -7.39 12.57 -0.53
CA ALA A 90 -7.78 12.81 0.85
C ALA A 90 -7.83 11.51 1.67
N VAL A 91 -8.39 10.43 1.11
CA VAL A 91 -8.43 9.12 1.79
C VAL A 91 -7.02 8.53 1.94
N LEU A 92 -6.20 8.58 0.88
CA LEU A 92 -4.83 8.10 0.92
C LEU A 92 -4.01 8.84 1.99
N SER A 93 -4.09 10.18 1.99
CA SER A 93 -3.37 11.03 2.94
C SER A 93 -3.79 10.77 4.38
N LEU A 94 -5.09 10.71 4.62
CA LEU A 94 -5.63 10.49 5.96
C LEU A 94 -5.24 9.12 6.52
N TRP A 95 -5.42 8.07 5.72
CA TRP A 95 -5.13 6.71 6.17
C TRP A 95 -3.64 6.48 6.39
N LEU A 96 -2.81 6.78 5.40
CA LEU A 96 -1.37 6.57 5.50
C LEU A 96 -0.73 7.50 6.53
N GLY A 97 -1.19 8.75 6.61
CA GLY A 97 -0.75 9.69 7.63
C GLY A 97 -0.97 9.16 9.05
N SER A 98 -2.16 8.60 9.30
CA SER A 98 -2.48 7.96 10.57
C SER A 98 -1.65 6.69 10.82
N GLN A 99 -1.43 5.87 9.80
CA GLN A 99 -0.69 4.62 9.96
C GLN A 99 0.81 4.85 10.22
N PHE A 100 1.40 5.86 9.59
CA PHE A 100 2.84 6.13 9.63
C PHE A 100 3.23 7.30 10.54
N SER A 101 2.25 8.04 11.07
CA SER A 101 2.45 9.22 11.93
C SER A 101 3.30 10.31 11.24
N LEU A 102 3.08 10.48 9.94
CA LEU A 102 3.72 11.50 9.11
C LEU A 102 2.77 11.94 7.99
N GLU A 103 3.02 13.08 7.37
CA GLU A 103 2.26 13.57 6.22
C GLU A 103 2.79 12.93 4.93
N PRO A 104 2.02 12.04 4.27
CA PRO A 104 2.47 11.43 3.03
C PRO A 104 2.31 12.39 1.86
N LYS A 105 3.25 12.34 0.92
CA LYS A 105 3.10 13.01 -0.37
C LYS A 105 2.34 12.10 -1.33
N ILE A 106 1.14 12.50 -1.72
CA ILE A 106 0.32 11.77 -2.69
C ILE A 106 0.41 12.46 -4.05
N ASP A 107 0.63 11.68 -5.09
CA ASP A 107 0.75 12.14 -6.48
C ASP A 107 -0.15 11.27 -7.37
N ILE A 108 -1.32 11.79 -7.71
CA ILE A 108 -2.31 11.10 -8.54
C ILE A 108 -2.17 11.57 -9.98
N LYS A 109 -1.79 10.66 -10.86
CA LYS A 109 -1.64 10.91 -12.28
C LYS A 109 -2.95 10.70 -13.02
N GLU A 110 -3.26 11.57 -13.96
CA GLU A 110 -4.45 11.45 -14.79
C GLU A 110 -4.29 10.40 -15.89
N HIS A 111 -3.09 10.27 -16.45
CA HIS A 111 -2.85 9.41 -17.60
C HIS A 111 -1.87 8.28 -17.29
N ALA A 112 -2.16 7.09 -17.82
CA ALA A 112 -1.32 5.91 -17.64
C ALA A 112 0.12 6.09 -18.18
N ARG A 113 0.33 6.93 -19.17
CA ARG A 113 1.66 7.24 -19.73
C ARG A 113 2.58 7.96 -18.73
N ASP A 114 1.98 8.65 -17.75
CA ASP A 114 2.72 9.48 -16.78
C ASP A 114 3.17 8.66 -15.57
N LEU A 115 2.85 7.37 -15.53
CA LEU A 115 3.24 6.45 -14.47
C LEU A 115 3.72 5.12 -15.07
N GLN A 116 4.82 4.60 -14.56
CA GLN A 116 5.33 3.28 -14.98
C GLN A 116 4.31 2.18 -14.67
N HIS A 117 4.31 1.14 -15.50
CA HIS A 117 3.39 0.00 -15.29
C HIS A 117 3.81 -0.87 -14.10
N SER A 118 5.11 -0.91 -13.78
CA SER A 118 5.65 -1.70 -12.68
C SER A 118 5.14 -1.19 -11.34
N ARG A 119 4.82 -2.12 -10.46
CA ARG A 119 4.59 -1.82 -9.03
C ARG A 119 5.93 -1.82 -8.32
N GLU A 120 6.27 -0.70 -7.74
CA GLU A 120 7.59 -0.47 -7.16
C GLU A 120 7.47 0.05 -5.73
N ILE A 121 8.21 -0.58 -4.82
CA ILE A 121 8.53 -0.03 -3.51
C ILE A 121 9.98 0.43 -3.58
N SER A 122 10.24 1.72 -3.37
CA SER A 122 11.60 2.26 -3.26
C SER A 122 11.89 2.67 -1.83
N VAL A 123 13.05 2.27 -1.31
CA VAL A 123 13.47 2.55 0.06
C VAL A 123 14.83 3.21 0.05
N ILE A 124 14.97 4.27 0.86
CA ILE A 124 16.28 4.85 1.22
C ILE A 124 16.48 4.56 2.70
N TRP A 125 17.62 3.98 3.02
CA TRP A 125 18.03 3.58 4.35
C TRP A 125 18.87 4.66 5.04
N ALA A 126 18.95 4.63 6.35
CA ALA A 126 19.75 5.58 7.12
C ALA A 126 21.25 5.52 6.77
N SER A 127 21.75 4.35 6.39
CA SER A 127 23.11 4.17 5.84
C SER A 127 23.36 4.86 4.51
N GLY A 128 22.32 5.40 3.86
CA GLY A 128 22.39 5.94 2.50
C GLY A 128 22.17 4.93 1.39
N LYS A 129 22.13 3.63 1.71
CA LYS A 129 21.80 2.58 0.74
C LYS A 129 20.38 2.77 0.20
N ARG A 130 20.17 2.31 -1.03
CA ARG A 130 18.86 2.40 -1.71
C ARG A 130 18.49 1.04 -2.24
N CYS A 131 17.21 0.71 -2.21
CA CYS A 131 16.71 -0.46 -2.90
C CYS A 131 15.36 -0.17 -3.57
N LYS A 132 15.10 -0.91 -4.63
CA LYS A 132 13.82 -0.96 -5.33
C LYS A 132 13.31 -2.39 -5.35
N ILE A 133 12.11 -2.59 -4.90
CA ILE A 133 11.44 -3.88 -4.88
C ILE A 133 10.30 -3.80 -5.87
N PHE A 134 10.39 -4.60 -6.93
CA PHE A 134 9.36 -4.70 -7.94
C PHE A 134 8.44 -5.87 -7.62
N LEU A 135 7.15 -5.62 -7.61
CA LEU A 135 6.12 -6.63 -7.41
C LEU A 135 5.54 -7.00 -8.78
N ASP A 136 5.70 -8.26 -9.19
CA ASP A 136 5.19 -8.73 -10.49
C ASP A 136 3.66 -8.79 -10.55
N GLN A 137 3.03 -9.03 -9.39
CA GLN A 137 1.59 -9.21 -9.28
C GLN A 137 0.93 -8.11 -8.44
N GLY A 138 -0.31 -7.79 -8.80
CA GLY A 138 -1.14 -6.85 -8.04
C GLY A 138 -1.54 -7.37 -6.66
N MET A 139 -2.05 -6.46 -5.83
CA MET A 139 -2.41 -6.75 -4.44
C MET A 139 -3.38 -7.93 -4.27
N GLY A 140 -4.25 -8.22 -5.25
CA GLY A 140 -5.15 -9.36 -5.21
C GLY A 140 -4.46 -10.73 -5.15
N TYR A 141 -3.27 -10.86 -5.72
CA TYR A 141 -2.48 -12.10 -5.69
C TYR A 141 -1.89 -12.42 -4.32
N TRP A 142 -1.79 -11.43 -3.46
CA TRP A 142 -1.32 -11.61 -2.09
C TRP A 142 -2.37 -12.24 -1.17
N ARG A 143 -3.49 -12.69 -1.76
CA ARG A 143 -4.53 -13.46 -1.09
C ARG A 143 -5.09 -12.80 0.19
N GLY A 144 -5.18 -11.49 0.18
CA GLY A 144 -6.01 -10.79 1.14
C GLY A 144 -7.48 -11.16 0.87
N ARG A 145 -8.22 -11.59 1.87
CA ARG A 145 -9.65 -11.86 1.78
C ARG A 145 -10.41 -10.97 2.74
N MET A 146 -11.54 -10.48 2.26
CA MET A 146 -12.53 -9.85 3.12
C MET A 146 -13.60 -10.88 3.51
N PRO A 147 -13.98 -10.96 4.79
CA PRO A 147 -14.95 -11.97 5.24
C PRO A 147 -16.35 -11.74 4.69
N GLN A 148 -16.74 -10.52 4.36
CA GLN A 148 -18.07 -10.17 3.85
C GLN A 148 -17.98 -9.02 2.86
N ARG A 149 -18.36 -9.29 1.62
CA ARG A 149 -18.24 -8.38 0.49
C ARG A 149 -19.28 -7.27 0.47
N ASP A 150 -20.48 -7.54 0.95
CA ASP A 150 -21.67 -6.72 0.69
C ASP A 150 -21.99 -5.69 1.78
N GLN A 151 -21.21 -5.61 2.86
CA GLN A 151 -21.51 -4.75 3.99
C GLN A 151 -20.50 -3.60 4.19
N MET A 152 -19.66 -3.36 3.22
CA MET A 152 -18.49 -2.52 3.42
C MET A 152 -18.45 -1.31 2.47
N GLY A 153 -19.61 -0.71 2.23
CA GLY A 153 -19.71 0.60 1.62
C GLY A 153 -19.46 1.70 2.64
N PHE A 154 -18.79 2.74 2.24
CA PHE A 154 -18.77 4.00 2.96
C PHE A 154 -18.64 5.14 1.96
N ASP A 155 -19.28 6.25 2.29
CA ASP A 155 -19.09 7.50 1.58
C ASP A 155 -18.00 8.29 2.30
N PHE A 156 -17.01 8.72 1.53
CA PHE A 156 -15.95 9.55 2.06
C PHE A 156 -16.22 11.00 1.67
N TYR A 157 -16.89 11.72 2.56
CA TYR A 157 -16.97 13.17 2.47
C TYR A 157 -16.05 13.79 3.52
N SER A 158 -15.53 14.97 3.24
CA SER A 158 -14.63 15.70 4.14
C SER A 158 -15.18 15.84 5.56
N GLU A 159 -16.50 15.88 5.70
CA GLU A 159 -17.23 15.97 6.96
C GLU A 159 -17.27 14.63 7.73
N CYS A 160 -17.03 13.52 7.05
CA CYS A 160 -17.11 12.16 7.60
C CYS A 160 -15.74 11.51 7.85
N LYS A 161 -14.65 12.27 7.92
CA LYS A 161 -13.29 11.74 8.09
C LYS A 161 -13.15 10.73 9.23
N GLY A 162 -13.78 11.01 10.38
CA GLY A 162 -13.77 10.09 11.53
C GLY A 162 -14.44 8.76 11.23
N GLN A 163 -15.57 8.78 10.51
CA GLN A 163 -16.29 7.57 10.10
C GLN A 163 -15.48 6.77 9.07
N ALA A 164 -14.89 7.43 8.08
CA ALA A 164 -14.03 6.80 7.10
C ALA A 164 -12.84 6.09 7.77
N MET A 165 -12.19 6.73 8.74
CA MET A 165 -11.10 6.12 9.50
C MET A 165 -11.54 4.90 10.31
N GLN A 166 -12.70 4.96 10.96
CA GLN A 166 -13.26 3.82 11.69
C GLN A 166 -13.57 2.66 10.74
N MET A 167 -14.15 2.94 9.57
CA MET A 167 -14.45 1.93 8.57
C MET A 167 -13.18 1.30 7.99
N LEU A 168 -12.15 2.09 7.67
CA LEU A 168 -10.88 1.57 7.20
C LEU A 168 -10.19 0.71 8.27
N ALA A 169 -10.23 1.11 9.54
CA ALA A 169 -9.73 0.30 10.65
C ALA A 169 -10.48 -1.03 10.76
N LYS A 170 -11.81 -1.00 10.68
CA LYS A 170 -12.65 -2.20 10.69
C LYS A 170 -12.34 -3.12 9.51
N TYR A 171 -12.10 -2.58 8.33
CA TYR A 171 -11.66 -3.35 7.16
C TYR A 171 -10.30 -4.01 7.38
N LYS A 172 -9.34 -3.27 7.94
CA LYS A 172 -8.02 -3.80 8.27
C LYS A 172 -8.11 -4.97 9.24
N ASP A 173 -8.96 -4.85 10.26
CA ASP A 173 -9.14 -5.91 11.26
C ASP A 173 -9.89 -7.13 10.72
N ALA A 174 -10.89 -6.91 9.86
CA ALA A 174 -11.68 -7.96 9.26
C ALA A 174 -10.97 -8.69 8.11
N SER A 175 -9.90 -8.11 7.56
CA SER A 175 -9.20 -8.73 6.45
C SER A 175 -8.36 -9.91 6.90
N MET A 176 -8.48 -11.00 6.17
CA MET A 176 -7.75 -12.24 6.42
C MET A 176 -6.80 -12.53 5.27
N VAL A 177 -5.64 -13.09 5.60
CA VAL A 177 -4.69 -13.55 4.62
C VAL A 177 -4.79 -15.08 4.54
N SER A 178 -5.14 -15.62 3.36
CA SER A 178 -5.24 -17.06 3.17
C SER A 178 -3.85 -17.71 3.16
N GLY A 179 -3.75 -18.92 3.73
CA GLY A 179 -2.53 -19.73 3.70
C GLY A 179 -2.15 -20.20 2.29
N GLY A 180 -0.97 -20.78 2.14
CA GLY A 180 -0.45 -21.41 0.92
C GLY A 180 0.77 -20.72 0.35
N GLU A 181 1.42 -21.40 -0.58
CA GLU A 181 2.55 -20.84 -1.33
C GLU A 181 2.09 -19.70 -2.24
N TRP A 182 3.00 -18.77 -2.50
CA TRP A 182 2.68 -17.58 -3.28
C TRP A 182 3.21 -17.70 -4.69
N PRO A 183 2.35 -17.55 -5.68
CA PRO A 183 2.76 -17.64 -7.06
C PRO A 183 3.39 -16.33 -7.57
N THR A 184 3.93 -15.51 -6.68
CA THR A 184 4.50 -14.21 -7.04
C THR A 184 5.99 -14.17 -6.75
N CYS A 185 6.71 -13.44 -7.60
CA CYS A 185 8.13 -13.14 -7.47
C CYS A 185 8.30 -11.66 -7.17
N ILE A 186 9.40 -11.33 -6.53
CA ILE A 186 9.90 -9.96 -6.46
C ILE A 186 11.23 -9.88 -7.23
N SER A 187 11.48 -8.73 -7.84
CA SER A 187 12.80 -8.38 -8.34
C SER A 187 13.33 -7.22 -7.52
N VAL A 188 14.61 -7.24 -7.18
CA VAL A 188 15.21 -6.23 -6.32
C VAL A 188 16.44 -5.64 -6.99
N LEU A 189 16.56 -4.30 -6.91
CA LEU A 189 17.76 -3.56 -7.25
C LEU A 189 18.27 -2.91 -5.98
N VAL A 190 19.53 -3.14 -5.64
CA VAL A 190 20.25 -2.51 -4.52
C VAL A 190 21.34 -1.61 -5.11
N GLY A 191 21.43 -0.37 -4.61
CA GLY A 191 22.40 0.61 -5.05
C GLY A 191 22.90 1.50 -3.90
#